data_b2c50fdf18b74895d9d969f3fa8f62c3
#
_entry.id   b2c50fdf18b74895d9d969f3fa8f62c3
#
_cell.length_a   1.000
_cell.length_b   1.000
_cell.length_c   1.000
_cell.angle_alpha   90.00
_cell.angle_beta   90.00
_cell.angle_gamma   90.00
#
_symmetry.space_group_name_H-M   'P 1'
#
loop_
_entity.id
_entity.type
_entity.pdbx_description
1 polymer ?
#
loop_
_entity_poly.entity_id
_entity_poly.type
_entity_poly.pdbx_seq_one_letter_code
_entity_poly.pdbx_strand_id
1 'polypeptide(L)'
;DYRFHMLQENGKKREFILSEEQKLLITQGDIRQVQLAKGAILSGFLALLKKAGIQMEDLDKVMIAGQFGAHLPADSLVGTGIIPKEVQEKLVYVGNSSKTGAYMALMSAKVKREMEELAGQMDYMELGATENYERLFSECLIFPNVK
;
A
#
# COMPACT_ATOMS: atom_id res chain seq x y z
N ASP A 1 23.22 13.65 17.17
CA ASP A 1 22.32 12.62 16.61
C ASP A 1 23.02 11.99 15.40
N TYR A 2 23.33 10.70 15.48
CA TYR A 2 24.05 9.92 14.46
C TYR A 2 23.51 10.09 13.03
N ARG A 3 22.20 10.38 12.89
CA ARG A 3 21.52 10.53 11.62
C ARG A 3 21.85 11.79 10.84
N PHE A 4 22.36 12.83 11.48
CA PHE A 4 22.71 14.08 10.79
C PHE A 4 23.94 13.98 9.90
N HIS A 5 24.85 13.04 10.18
CA HIS A 5 26.05 12.81 9.35
C HIS A 5 25.74 12.18 7.98
N MET A 6 24.55 11.60 7.83
CA MET A 6 24.11 10.97 6.58
C MET A 6 23.34 11.93 5.63
N LEU A 7 23.10 13.17 6.07
CA LEU A 7 22.50 14.20 5.23
C LEU A 7 23.59 14.98 4.52
N GLN A 8 23.53 15.00 3.20
CA GLN A 8 24.39 15.85 2.36
C GLN A 8 23.57 16.85 1.57
N GLU A 9 24.17 18.00 1.27
CA GLU A 9 23.60 18.99 0.36
C GLU A 9 24.31 18.90 -1.00
N ASN A 10 23.52 18.66 -2.04
CA ASN A 10 23.98 18.64 -3.42
C ASN A 10 23.31 19.81 -4.17
N GLY A 11 23.94 20.95 -4.12
CA GLY A 11 23.36 22.23 -4.57
C GLY A 11 22.17 22.65 -3.69
N LYS A 12 20.97 22.74 -4.29
CA LYS A 12 19.72 23.06 -3.57
C LYS A 12 18.95 21.82 -3.10
N LYS A 13 19.50 20.62 -3.30
CA LYS A 13 18.82 19.36 -2.98
C LYS A 13 19.44 18.74 -1.73
N ARG A 14 18.59 18.22 -0.85
CA ARG A 14 19.01 17.41 0.28
C ARG A 14 18.87 15.93 -0.07
N GLU A 15 19.92 15.18 0.24
CA GLU A 15 20.00 13.76 -0.03
C GLU A 15 20.41 13.03 1.25
N PHE A 16 19.86 11.84 1.48
CA PHE A 16 20.24 11.01 2.62
C PHE A 16 21.05 9.82 2.12
N ILE A 17 22.28 9.68 2.64
CA ILE A 17 23.19 8.62 2.24
C ILE A 17 22.83 7.35 3.00
N LEU A 18 22.46 6.28 2.26
CA LEU A 18 22.23 4.95 2.82
C LEU A 18 23.51 4.13 2.89
N SER A 19 24.36 4.24 1.88
CA SER A 19 25.64 3.55 1.80
C SER A 19 26.61 4.35 0.94
N GLU A 20 27.73 4.78 1.52
CA GLU A 20 28.80 5.45 0.78
C GLU A 20 29.50 4.48 -0.17
N GLU A 21 29.77 3.25 0.27
CA GLU A 21 30.44 2.21 -0.49
C GLU A 21 29.67 1.85 -1.77
N GLN A 22 28.35 1.69 -1.67
CA GLN A 22 27.48 1.34 -2.79
C GLN A 22 26.93 2.56 -3.52
N LYS A 23 27.25 3.77 -3.06
CA LYS A 23 26.71 5.03 -3.58
C LYS A 23 25.19 5.08 -3.60
N LEU A 24 24.56 4.49 -2.57
CA LEU A 24 23.11 4.50 -2.40
C LEU A 24 22.67 5.71 -1.61
N LEU A 25 21.71 6.42 -2.14
CA LEU A 25 21.14 7.60 -1.50
C LEU A 25 19.62 7.67 -1.72
N ILE A 26 18.95 8.40 -0.85
CA ILE A 26 17.53 8.75 -0.98
C ILE A 26 17.43 10.25 -1.24
N THR A 27 16.75 10.61 -2.31
CA THR A 27 16.48 12.00 -2.66
C THR A 27 15.12 12.46 -2.13
N GLN A 28 14.91 13.77 -2.12
CA GLN A 28 13.58 14.36 -1.85
C GLN A 28 12.52 13.89 -2.88
N GLY A 29 12.95 13.59 -4.11
CA GLY A 29 12.08 13.04 -5.14
C GLY A 29 11.59 11.64 -4.79
N ASP A 30 12.48 10.77 -4.31
CA ASP A 30 12.14 9.40 -3.90
C ASP A 30 11.15 9.40 -2.74
N ILE A 31 11.38 10.28 -1.75
CA ILE A 31 10.45 10.46 -0.61
C ILE A 31 9.05 10.83 -1.11
N ARG A 32 8.95 11.77 -2.06
CA ARG A 32 7.66 12.16 -2.64
C ARG A 32 6.97 11.01 -3.38
N GLN A 33 7.72 10.21 -4.12
CA GLN A 33 7.15 9.04 -4.80
C GLN A 33 6.58 8.03 -3.80
N VAL A 34 7.29 7.76 -2.71
CA VAL A 34 6.78 6.90 -1.63
C VAL A 34 5.54 7.50 -0.97
N GLN A 35 5.52 8.81 -0.71
CA GLN A 35 4.35 9.50 -0.17
C GLN A 35 3.12 9.35 -1.08
N LEU A 36 3.29 9.54 -2.40
CA LEU A 36 2.19 9.40 -3.36
C LEU A 36 1.67 7.96 -3.41
N ALA A 37 2.58 6.97 -3.47
CA ALA A 37 2.20 5.56 -3.50
C ALA A 37 1.47 5.13 -2.21
N LYS A 38 2.02 5.49 -1.03
CA LYS A 38 1.37 5.17 0.24
C LYS A 38 0.03 5.89 0.39
N GLY A 39 -0.04 7.15 -0.01
CA GLY A 39 -1.27 7.94 0.05
C GLY A 39 -2.39 7.31 -0.78
N ALA A 40 -2.07 6.86 -2.00
CA ALA A 40 -3.03 6.20 -2.88
C ALA A 40 -3.56 4.88 -2.28
N ILE A 41 -2.67 4.04 -1.72
CA ILE A 41 -3.07 2.77 -1.12
C ILE A 41 -3.89 3.00 0.15
N LEU A 42 -3.39 3.82 1.07
CA LEU A 42 -4.05 4.05 2.35
C LEU A 42 -5.40 4.76 2.19
N SER A 43 -5.47 5.80 1.36
CA SER A 43 -6.73 6.53 1.13
C SER A 43 -7.80 5.66 0.45
N GLY A 44 -7.40 4.81 -0.51
CA GLY A 44 -8.28 3.85 -1.14
C GLY A 44 -8.83 2.83 -0.13
N PHE A 45 -7.96 2.30 0.72
CA PHE A 45 -8.34 1.37 1.78
C PHE A 45 -9.35 2.00 2.76
N LEU A 46 -9.06 3.20 3.26
CA LEU A 46 -9.95 3.92 4.18
C LEU A 46 -11.29 4.32 3.53
N ALA A 47 -11.25 4.74 2.26
CA ALA A 47 -12.48 5.08 1.52
C ALA A 47 -13.39 3.87 1.33
N LEU A 48 -12.81 2.68 1.05
CA LEU A 48 -13.57 1.44 0.92
C LEU A 48 -14.20 1.01 2.24
N LEU A 49 -13.45 1.07 3.35
CA LEU A 49 -13.99 0.78 4.68
C LEU A 49 -15.18 1.70 5.02
N LYS A 50 -15.00 3.00 4.78
CA LYS A 50 -16.07 3.99 4.98
C LYS A 50 -17.32 3.69 4.14
N LYS A 51 -17.14 3.35 2.86
CA LYS A 51 -18.24 2.98 1.97
C LYS A 51 -18.98 1.72 2.43
N ALA A 52 -18.21 0.73 2.89
CA ALA A 52 -18.76 -0.52 3.40
C ALA A 52 -19.38 -0.41 4.80
N GLY A 53 -19.16 0.69 5.51
CA GLY A 53 -19.60 0.84 6.91
C GLY A 53 -18.88 -0.08 7.89
N ILE A 54 -17.66 -0.53 7.55
CA ILE A 54 -16.84 -1.46 8.32
C ILE A 54 -15.75 -0.70 9.05
N GLN A 55 -15.50 -1.04 10.31
CA GLN A 55 -14.37 -0.51 11.08
C GLN A 55 -13.13 -1.39 10.91
N MET A 56 -11.95 -0.85 11.18
CA MET A 56 -10.69 -1.64 11.07
C MET A 56 -10.67 -2.84 12.02
N GLU A 57 -11.28 -2.69 13.17
CA GLU A 57 -11.38 -3.73 14.20
C GLU A 57 -12.20 -4.94 13.71
N ASP A 58 -13.20 -4.69 12.86
CA ASP A 58 -14.10 -5.72 12.33
C ASP A 58 -13.45 -6.57 11.20
N LEU A 59 -12.29 -6.16 10.71
CA LEU A 59 -11.58 -6.92 9.69
C LEU A 59 -10.97 -8.20 10.30
N ASP A 60 -11.27 -9.34 9.71
CA ASP A 60 -10.63 -10.61 10.05
C ASP A 60 -9.22 -10.71 9.45
N LYS A 61 -9.07 -10.27 8.20
CA LYS A 61 -7.83 -10.38 7.43
C LYS A 61 -7.68 -9.21 6.46
N VAL A 62 -6.44 -8.80 6.24
CA VAL A 62 -6.03 -7.89 5.17
C VAL A 62 -5.08 -8.64 4.26
N MET A 63 -5.52 -8.94 3.04
CA MET A 63 -4.76 -9.76 2.09
C MET A 63 -3.91 -8.87 1.19
N ILE A 64 -2.60 -9.14 1.17
CA ILE A 64 -1.65 -8.50 0.27
C ILE A 64 -1.40 -9.44 -0.91
N ALA A 65 -1.86 -9.03 -2.08
CA ALA A 65 -1.69 -9.75 -3.34
C ALA A 65 -0.60 -9.13 -4.21
N GLY A 66 -0.09 -9.91 -5.14
CA GLY A 66 0.90 -9.49 -6.12
C GLY A 66 2.32 -9.92 -5.78
N GLN A 67 3.13 -10.07 -6.83
CA GLN A 67 4.51 -10.55 -6.71
C GLN A 67 5.38 -9.61 -5.87
N PHE A 68 5.20 -8.30 -6.05
CA PHE A 68 5.99 -7.30 -5.32
C PHE A 68 5.61 -7.27 -3.83
N GLY A 69 4.31 -7.30 -3.52
CA GLY A 69 3.81 -7.25 -2.14
C GLY A 69 4.29 -8.43 -1.27
N ALA A 70 4.50 -9.59 -1.87
CA ALA A 70 4.95 -10.80 -1.16
C ALA A 70 6.35 -10.65 -0.50
N HIS A 71 7.14 -9.65 -0.92
CA HIS A 71 8.49 -9.40 -0.43
C HIS A 71 8.61 -8.19 0.51
N LEU A 72 7.50 -7.50 0.78
CA LEU A 72 7.50 -6.33 1.67
C LEU A 72 7.25 -6.77 3.12
N PRO A 73 8.20 -6.54 4.05
CA PRO A 73 7.98 -6.85 5.45
C PRO A 73 6.81 -6.05 6.03
N ALA A 74 6.00 -6.68 6.89
CA ALA A 74 4.87 -6.02 7.55
C ALA A 74 5.30 -4.75 8.32
N ASP A 75 6.43 -4.81 9.02
CA ASP A 75 7.00 -3.67 9.75
C ASP A 75 7.33 -2.50 8.83
N SER A 76 7.81 -2.77 7.61
CA SER A 76 8.09 -1.73 6.62
C SER A 76 6.81 -1.09 6.08
N LEU A 77 5.77 -1.88 5.85
CA LEU A 77 4.46 -1.40 5.40
C LEU A 77 3.80 -0.49 6.45
N VAL A 78 3.88 -0.89 7.72
CA VAL A 78 3.35 -0.12 8.84
C VAL A 78 4.25 1.09 9.15
N GLY A 79 5.57 0.90 9.18
CA GLY A 79 6.53 1.98 9.46
C GLY A 79 6.48 3.12 8.44
N THR A 80 6.21 2.82 7.18
CA THR A 80 5.97 3.84 6.14
C THR A 80 4.53 4.37 6.12
N GLY A 81 3.62 3.71 6.82
CA GLY A 81 2.20 4.07 6.86
C GLY A 81 1.43 3.74 5.58
N ILE A 82 1.90 2.76 4.80
CA ILE A 82 1.14 2.19 3.68
C ILE A 82 -0.07 1.44 4.23
N ILE A 83 0.14 0.71 5.32
CA ILE A 83 -0.90 -0.05 6.03
C ILE A 83 -1.01 0.50 7.46
N PRO A 84 -2.23 0.70 8.01
CA PRO A 84 -2.43 1.07 9.40
C PRO A 84 -1.86 0.02 10.37
N LYS A 85 -1.33 0.49 11.50
CA LYS A 85 -0.74 -0.40 12.53
C LYS A 85 -1.78 -1.37 13.11
N GLU A 86 -3.01 -0.94 13.20
CA GLU A 86 -4.14 -1.66 13.78
C GLU A 86 -4.45 -2.98 13.07
N VAL A 87 -4.05 -3.09 11.80
CA VAL A 87 -4.28 -4.31 11.00
C VAL A 87 -3.00 -5.12 10.75
N GLN A 88 -1.88 -4.77 11.37
CA GLN A 88 -0.60 -5.45 11.17
C GLN A 88 -0.69 -6.96 11.42
N GLU A 89 -1.30 -7.36 12.53
CA GLU A 89 -1.45 -8.77 12.92
C GLU A 89 -2.46 -9.54 12.04
N LYS A 90 -3.25 -8.79 11.23
CA LYS A 90 -4.26 -9.35 10.31
C LYS A 90 -3.74 -9.50 8.89
N LEU A 91 -2.47 -9.15 8.61
CA LEU A 91 -1.88 -9.22 7.28
C LEU A 91 -1.66 -10.66 6.84
N VAL A 92 -2.10 -10.98 5.63
CA VAL A 92 -1.91 -12.28 4.99
C VAL A 92 -1.38 -12.06 3.57
N TYR A 93 -0.22 -12.62 3.29
CA TYR A 93 0.39 -12.57 1.96
C TYR A 93 -0.14 -13.72 1.11
N VAL A 94 -0.84 -13.40 0.02
CA VAL A 94 -1.48 -14.38 -0.87
C VAL A 94 -0.72 -14.57 -2.19
N GLY A 95 0.44 -13.93 -2.35
CA GLY A 95 1.28 -14.06 -3.54
C GLY A 95 0.62 -13.55 -4.82
N ASN A 96 0.96 -14.14 -5.96
CA ASN A 96 0.41 -13.75 -7.25
C ASN A 96 -0.98 -14.39 -7.47
N SER A 97 -2.01 -13.82 -6.84
CA SER A 97 -3.38 -14.30 -6.93
C SER A 97 -3.96 -14.23 -8.35
N SER A 98 -3.58 -13.23 -9.15
CA SER A 98 -4.00 -13.11 -10.55
C SER A 98 -3.52 -14.29 -11.40
N LYS A 99 -2.24 -14.67 -11.26
CA LYS A 99 -1.69 -15.85 -11.93
C LYS A 99 -2.41 -17.13 -11.48
N THR A 100 -2.60 -17.30 -10.18
CA THR A 100 -3.27 -18.47 -9.61
C THR A 100 -4.71 -18.56 -10.10
N GLY A 101 -5.46 -17.45 -10.09
CA GLY A 101 -6.83 -17.40 -10.59
C GLY A 101 -6.94 -17.72 -12.09
N ALA A 102 -6.05 -17.16 -12.92
CA ALA A 102 -6.00 -17.47 -14.34
C ALA A 102 -5.74 -18.97 -14.60
N TYR A 103 -4.79 -19.57 -13.85
CA TYR A 103 -4.53 -21.01 -13.95
C TYR A 103 -5.74 -21.85 -13.54
N MET A 104 -6.40 -21.51 -12.43
CA MET A 104 -7.59 -22.23 -11.97
C MET A 104 -8.74 -22.14 -12.98
N ALA A 105 -8.99 -20.95 -13.58
CA ALA A 105 -10.00 -20.76 -14.60
C ALA A 105 -9.69 -21.58 -15.89
N LEU A 106 -8.40 -21.70 -16.25
CA LEU A 106 -7.97 -22.50 -17.39
C LEU A 106 -8.21 -24.01 -17.15
N MET A 107 -7.98 -24.48 -15.93
CA MET A 107 -8.06 -25.91 -15.57
C MET A 107 -9.50 -26.36 -15.27
N SER A 108 -10.43 -25.46 -15.00
CA SER A 108 -11.78 -25.82 -14.58
C SER A 108 -12.85 -24.86 -15.12
N ALA A 109 -13.71 -25.37 -15.99
CA ALA A 109 -14.87 -24.61 -16.47
C ALA A 109 -15.88 -24.23 -15.35
N LYS A 110 -15.91 -25.02 -14.25
CA LYS A 110 -16.71 -24.69 -13.07
C LYS A 110 -16.13 -23.45 -12.37
N VAL A 111 -14.84 -23.44 -12.10
CA VAL A 111 -14.17 -22.29 -11.45
C VAL A 111 -14.27 -21.03 -12.31
N LYS A 112 -14.14 -21.17 -13.63
CA LYS A 112 -14.31 -20.05 -14.55
C LYS A 112 -15.70 -19.41 -14.40
N ARG A 113 -16.77 -20.21 -14.37
CA ARG A 113 -18.14 -19.69 -14.17
C ARG A 113 -18.32 -19.02 -12.80
N GLU A 114 -17.78 -19.64 -11.72
CA GLU A 114 -17.82 -19.04 -10.39
C GLU A 114 -17.11 -17.68 -10.34
N MET A 115 -15.99 -17.53 -11.05
CA MET A 115 -15.28 -16.24 -11.18
C MET A 115 -16.09 -15.20 -11.96
N GLU A 116 -16.79 -15.61 -13.04
CA GLU A 116 -17.65 -14.73 -13.83
C GLU A 116 -18.86 -14.26 -12.99
N GLU A 117 -19.45 -15.15 -12.21
CA GLU A 117 -20.54 -14.82 -11.27
C GLU A 117 -20.08 -13.84 -10.17
N LEU A 118 -18.90 -14.07 -9.58
CA LEU A 118 -18.29 -13.17 -8.58
C LEU A 118 -17.99 -11.80 -9.18
N ALA A 119 -17.44 -11.75 -10.39
CA ALA A 119 -17.15 -10.49 -11.08
C ALA A 119 -18.41 -9.66 -11.31
N GLY A 120 -19.55 -10.33 -11.60
CA GLY A 120 -20.84 -9.66 -11.75
C GLY A 120 -21.44 -9.11 -10.46
N GLN A 121 -20.93 -9.54 -9.28
CA GLN A 121 -21.36 -9.06 -7.96
C GLN A 121 -20.46 -7.95 -7.41
N MET A 122 -19.35 -7.62 -8.10
CA MET A 122 -18.42 -6.60 -7.64
C MET A 122 -18.94 -5.20 -7.90
N ASP A 123 -18.97 -4.37 -6.88
CA ASP A 123 -19.22 -2.94 -7.00
C ASP A 123 -17.94 -2.18 -7.35
N TYR A 124 -18.07 -1.23 -8.26
CA TYR A 124 -17.02 -0.28 -8.58
C TYR A 124 -17.17 1.00 -7.75
N MET A 125 -16.04 1.53 -7.29
CA MET A 125 -15.97 2.82 -6.61
C MET A 125 -14.96 3.73 -7.29
N GLU A 126 -15.44 4.82 -7.89
CA GLU A 126 -14.59 5.89 -8.43
C GLU A 126 -14.10 6.75 -7.28
N LEU A 127 -12.81 6.58 -6.89
CA LEU A 127 -12.25 7.28 -5.75
C LEU A 127 -12.24 8.80 -5.96
N GLY A 128 -11.87 9.27 -7.16
CA GLY A 128 -11.80 10.69 -7.49
C GLY A 128 -13.17 11.40 -7.46
N ALA A 129 -14.26 10.67 -7.64
CA ALA A 129 -15.63 11.19 -7.54
C ALA A 129 -16.21 11.09 -6.11
N THR A 130 -15.47 10.52 -5.17
CA THR A 130 -15.93 10.34 -3.78
C THR A 130 -15.80 11.66 -3.03
N GLU A 131 -16.84 12.02 -2.29
CA GLU A 131 -16.87 13.26 -1.51
C GLU A 131 -15.71 13.32 -0.52
N ASN A 132 -14.99 14.46 -0.51
CA ASN A 132 -13.84 14.73 0.34
C ASN A 132 -12.62 13.79 0.12
N TYR A 133 -12.56 13.05 -1.00
CA TYR A 133 -11.45 12.14 -1.26
C TYR A 133 -10.10 12.85 -1.39
N GLU A 134 -10.05 14.03 -2.02
CA GLU A 134 -8.82 14.82 -2.14
C GLU A 134 -8.22 15.20 -0.77
N ARG A 135 -9.09 15.52 0.18
CA ARG A 135 -8.67 15.79 1.56
C ARG A 135 -8.13 14.54 2.23
N LEU A 136 -8.85 13.41 2.13
CA LEU A 136 -8.43 12.12 2.66
C LEU A 136 -7.08 11.70 2.07
N PHE A 137 -6.92 11.83 0.75
CA PHE A 137 -5.66 11.53 0.07
C PHE A 137 -4.51 12.39 0.60
N SER A 138 -4.73 13.71 0.73
CA SER A 138 -3.73 14.64 1.24
C SER A 138 -3.29 14.32 2.67
N GLU A 139 -4.22 13.95 3.54
CA GLU A 139 -3.94 13.50 4.91
C GLU A 139 -3.12 12.19 4.91
N CYS A 140 -3.40 11.28 3.97
CA CYS A 140 -2.69 10.01 3.81
C CYS A 140 -1.26 10.15 3.26
N LEU A 141 -0.84 11.31 2.73
CA LEU A 141 0.54 11.54 2.28
C LEU A 141 1.54 11.66 3.44
N ILE A 142 1.07 12.01 4.63
CA ILE A 142 1.91 12.25 5.80
C ILE A 142 2.44 10.92 6.35
N PHE A 143 3.75 10.83 6.58
CA PHE A 143 4.33 9.66 7.25
C PHE A 143 3.89 9.58 8.72
N PRO A 144 3.76 8.38 9.27
CA PRO A 144 3.49 8.22 10.69
C PRO A 144 4.58 8.89 11.53
N ASN A 145 4.16 9.51 12.65
CA ASN A 145 5.14 10.02 13.61
C ASN A 145 5.85 8.84 14.26
N VAL A 146 7.15 8.72 14.02
CA VAL A 146 8.02 7.79 14.76
C VAL A 146 8.25 8.41 16.15
N LYS A 147 7.60 7.85 17.15
CA LYS A 147 7.89 8.18 18.56
C LYS A 147 9.17 7.54 19.02
#